data_84648a1de91d4c8ea6c4f484d8e873dd
#
_entry.id   84648a1de91d4c8ea6c4f484d8e873dd
#
_cell.length_a   1.000
_cell.length_b   1.000
_cell.length_c   1.000
_cell.angle_alpha   90.00
_cell.angle_beta   90.00
_cell.angle_gamma   90.00
#
_symmetry.space_group_name_H-M   'P 1'
#
loop_
_entity.id
_entity.type
_entity.pdbx_description
1 polymer ?
#
loop_
_entity_poly.entity_id
_entity_poly.type
_entity_poly.pdbx_seq_one_letter_code
_entity_poly.pdbx_strand_id
1 'polypeptide(L)'
;MTPEEFVRAYGQALGTQSWSNVEPLIHEDACVTFSNGTVHKGKSQVKIAFEKNFSLIKDETYSMSNLHWVMSGPETAVYLFDFQWSGVINDKPASGMGRGTSVLFREGGRWKLIAEHLGLKAN
;
A
#
# COMPACT_ATOMS: atom_id res chain seq x y z
N MET A 1 -9.18 2.51 -16.18
CA MET A 1 -7.85 2.46 -15.53
C MET A 1 -7.31 1.05 -15.59
N THR A 2 -6.06 0.89 -15.96
CA THR A 2 -5.36 -0.39 -15.95
C THR A 2 -4.81 -0.70 -14.56
N PRO A 3 -4.46 -1.96 -14.25
CA PRO A 3 -3.75 -2.25 -12.99
C PRO A 3 -2.46 -1.45 -12.81
N GLU A 4 -1.71 -1.23 -13.89
CA GLU A 4 -0.47 -0.43 -13.85
C GLU A 4 -0.76 1.03 -13.47
N GLU A 5 -1.83 1.59 -14.03
CA GLU A 5 -2.28 2.94 -13.67
C GLU A 5 -2.74 3.00 -12.21
N PHE A 6 -3.40 1.94 -11.72
CA PHE A 6 -3.78 1.86 -10.31
C PHE A 6 -2.56 1.93 -9.41
N VAL A 7 -1.49 1.18 -9.71
CA VAL A 7 -0.28 1.17 -8.88
C VAL A 7 0.32 2.57 -8.79
N ARG A 8 0.37 3.29 -9.91
CA ARG A 8 0.86 4.68 -9.90
C ARG A 8 -0.01 5.59 -9.05
N ALA A 9 -1.34 5.47 -9.21
CA ALA A 9 -2.28 6.27 -8.43
C ALA A 9 -2.18 5.97 -6.93
N TYR A 10 -2.03 4.71 -6.58
CA TYR A 10 -1.90 4.27 -5.19
C TYR A 10 -0.62 4.82 -4.56
N GLY A 11 0.51 4.72 -5.29
CA GLY A 11 1.78 5.29 -4.82
C GLY A 11 1.69 6.79 -4.61
N GLN A 12 1.07 7.50 -5.52
CA GLN A 12 0.87 8.95 -5.39
C GLN A 12 -0.03 9.29 -4.20
N ALA A 13 -1.11 8.53 -4.02
CA ALA A 13 -2.03 8.74 -2.89
C ALA A 13 -1.33 8.51 -1.55
N LEU A 14 -0.53 7.45 -1.44
CA LEU A 14 0.26 7.19 -0.22
C LEU A 14 1.23 8.33 0.07
N GLY A 15 1.85 8.89 -0.96
CA GLY A 15 2.77 10.02 -0.82
C GLY A 15 2.13 11.28 -0.26
N THR A 16 0.81 11.44 -0.39
CA THR A 16 0.11 12.59 0.19
C THR A 16 -0.07 12.49 1.70
N GLN A 17 0.09 11.30 2.26
CA GLN A 17 -0.16 11.03 3.67
C GLN A 17 -1.56 11.45 4.13
N SER A 18 -2.53 11.34 3.23
CA SER A 18 -3.92 11.70 3.49
C SER A 18 -4.82 10.50 3.20
N TRP A 19 -5.52 10.03 4.23
CA TRP A 19 -6.45 8.92 4.06
C TRP A 19 -7.52 9.21 3.03
N SER A 20 -8.02 10.44 2.95
CA SER A 20 -9.06 10.79 1.98
C SER A 20 -8.62 10.57 0.54
N ASN A 21 -7.32 10.65 0.26
CA ASN A 21 -6.78 10.37 -1.08
C ASN A 21 -6.57 8.87 -1.32
N VAL A 22 -6.33 8.10 -0.27
CA VAL A 22 -6.11 6.64 -0.35
C VAL A 22 -7.45 5.89 -0.34
N GLU A 23 -8.41 6.38 0.41
CA GLU A 23 -9.69 5.72 0.67
C GLU A 23 -10.40 5.19 -0.58
N PRO A 24 -10.53 5.95 -1.68
CA PRO A 24 -11.23 5.44 -2.86
C PRO A 24 -10.56 4.25 -3.53
N LEU A 25 -9.29 3.99 -3.22
CA LEU A 25 -8.50 2.91 -3.80
C LEU A 25 -8.53 1.64 -2.95
N ILE A 26 -9.18 1.67 -1.80
CA ILE A 26 -9.21 0.55 -0.84
C ILE A 26 -10.58 -0.12 -0.88
N HIS A 27 -10.56 -1.44 -1.06
CA HIS A 27 -11.79 -2.25 -1.05
C HIS A 27 -12.38 -2.30 0.37
N GLU A 28 -13.70 -2.41 0.45
CA GLU A 28 -14.42 -2.47 1.73
C GLU A 28 -13.94 -3.62 2.62
N ASP A 29 -13.60 -4.74 1.99
CA ASP A 29 -13.14 -5.96 2.68
C ASP A 29 -11.62 -6.09 2.70
N ALA A 30 -10.89 -5.03 2.43
CA ALA A 30 -9.44 -5.09 2.32
C ALA A 30 -8.79 -5.60 3.60
N CYS A 31 -7.74 -6.43 3.42
CA CYS A 31 -6.89 -6.89 4.50
C CYS A 31 -5.46 -6.49 4.20
N VAL A 32 -4.80 -5.84 5.16
CA VAL A 32 -3.42 -5.39 5.01
C VAL A 32 -2.59 -5.90 6.17
N THR A 33 -1.47 -6.54 5.86
CA THR A 33 -0.48 -6.96 6.85
C THR A 33 0.74 -6.07 6.69
N PHE A 34 1.12 -5.38 7.76
CA PHE A 34 2.31 -4.53 7.76
C PHE A 34 3.57 -5.35 8.04
N SER A 35 4.72 -4.81 7.68
CA SER A 35 6.02 -5.48 7.84
C SER A 35 6.37 -5.77 9.30
N ASN A 36 5.72 -5.11 10.26
CA ASN A 36 5.89 -5.41 11.69
C ASN A 36 5.02 -6.60 12.14
N GLY A 37 4.28 -7.23 11.23
CA GLY A 37 3.45 -8.39 11.51
C GLY A 37 2.02 -8.08 11.95
N THR A 38 1.64 -6.81 12.07
CA THR A 38 0.27 -6.46 12.44
C THR A 38 -0.67 -6.63 11.26
N VAL A 39 -1.86 -7.20 11.51
CA VAL A 39 -2.87 -7.49 10.49
C VAL A 39 -4.09 -6.61 10.73
N HIS A 40 -4.57 -5.98 9.67
CA HIS A 40 -5.71 -5.07 9.71
C HIS A 40 -6.76 -5.58 8.73
N LYS A 41 -7.92 -5.98 9.26
CA LYS A 41 -8.99 -6.62 8.48
C LYS A 41 -10.17 -5.68 8.33
N GLY A 42 -10.55 -5.42 7.07
CA GLY A 42 -11.62 -4.51 6.72
C GLY A 42 -11.16 -3.07 6.61
N LYS A 43 -11.88 -2.31 5.79
CA LYS A 43 -11.48 -0.93 5.47
C LYS A 43 -11.37 -0.04 6.70
N SER A 44 -12.24 -0.24 7.71
CA SER A 44 -12.19 0.56 8.95
C SER A 44 -10.89 0.36 9.72
N GLN A 45 -10.43 -0.89 9.84
CA GLN A 45 -9.16 -1.17 10.51
C GLN A 45 -7.98 -0.69 9.68
N VAL A 46 -8.05 -0.83 8.36
CA VAL A 46 -7.02 -0.34 7.45
C VAL A 46 -6.88 1.17 7.58
N LYS A 47 -8.00 1.90 7.64
CA LYS A 47 -7.99 3.35 7.85
C LYS A 47 -7.22 3.74 9.11
N ILE A 48 -7.56 3.11 10.24
CA ILE A 48 -6.92 3.41 11.53
C ILE A 48 -5.41 3.19 11.44
N ALA A 49 -4.99 2.08 10.83
CA ALA A 49 -3.58 1.75 10.68
C ALA A 49 -2.83 2.74 9.79
N PHE A 50 -3.43 3.13 8.66
CA PHE A 50 -2.80 4.07 7.73
C PHE A 50 -2.72 5.47 8.35
N GLU A 51 -3.79 5.93 9.00
CA GLU A 51 -3.79 7.24 9.67
C GLU A 51 -2.74 7.30 10.78
N LYS A 52 -2.58 6.21 11.53
CA LYS A 52 -1.54 6.13 12.55
C LYS A 52 -0.15 6.26 11.94
N ASN A 53 0.12 5.57 10.84
CA ASN A 53 1.40 5.67 10.14
C ASN A 53 1.63 7.08 9.59
N PHE A 54 0.62 7.68 8.99
CA PHE A 54 0.73 9.04 8.45
C PHE A 54 1.01 10.07 9.54
N SER A 55 0.48 9.84 10.75
CA SER A 55 0.76 10.72 11.89
C SER A 55 2.15 10.49 12.47
N LEU A 56 2.63 9.24 12.48
CA LEU A 56 3.92 8.88 13.06
C LEU A 56 5.09 9.36 12.19
N ILE A 57 5.00 9.15 10.89
CA ILE A 57 6.08 9.46 9.96
C ILE A 57 5.80 10.81 9.32
N LYS A 58 6.67 11.78 9.60
CA LYS A 58 6.56 13.13 9.00
C LYS A 58 7.37 13.19 7.71
N ASP A 59 6.87 13.95 6.74
CA ASP A 59 7.56 14.20 5.48
C ASP A 59 7.99 12.90 4.79
N GLU A 60 7.10 11.92 4.78
CA GLU A 60 7.40 10.61 4.23
C GLU A 60 7.53 10.65 2.71
N THR A 61 8.60 10.03 2.22
CA THR A 61 8.76 9.67 0.80
C THR A 61 8.60 8.16 0.72
N TYR A 62 7.66 7.72 -0.12
CA TYR A 62 7.39 6.30 -0.32
C TYR A 62 7.56 5.96 -1.79
N SER A 63 8.26 4.87 -2.08
CA SER A 63 8.45 4.43 -3.46
C SER A 63 8.32 2.91 -3.57
N MET A 64 7.82 2.48 -4.72
CA MET A 64 7.74 1.08 -5.11
C MET A 64 8.62 0.87 -6.34
N SER A 65 9.28 -0.27 -6.40
CA SER A 65 10.16 -0.63 -7.51
C SER A 65 10.12 -2.14 -7.77
N ASN A 66 10.72 -2.55 -8.87
CA ASN A 66 10.84 -3.96 -9.24
C ASN A 66 9.48 -4.68 -9.25
N LEU A 67 8.46 -4.03 -9.83
CA LEU A 67 7.14 -4.64 -9.93
C LEU A 67 7.20 -5.89 -10.80
N HIS A 68 6.61 -6.96 -10.29
CA HIS A 68 6.46 -8.22 -11.01
C HIS A 68 4.99 -8.63 -10.97
N TRP A 69 4.36 -8.68 -12.13
CA TRP A 69 2.96 -9.09 -12.24
C TRP A 69 2.88 -10.61 -12.26
N VAL A 70 2.35 -11.19 -11.18
CA VAL A 70 2.13 -12.64 -11.06
C VAL A 70 0.98 -13.04 -11.96
N MET A 71 -0.08 -12.23 -11.96
CA MET A 71 -1.21 -12.38 -12.88
C MET A 71 -1.83 -11.01 -13.12
N SER A 72 -2.43 -10.86 -14.28
CA SER A 72 -3.19 -9.65 -14.60
C SER A 72 -4.39 -10.06 -15.44
N GLY A 73 -5.51 -10.31 -14.76
CA GLY A 73 -6.76 -10.72 -15.39
C GLY A 73 -7.76 -9.57 -15.50
N PRO A 74 -8.96 -9.83 -16.00
CA PRO A 74 -9.98 -8.79 -16.20
C PRO A 74 -10.57 -8.27 -14.88
N GLU A 75 -10.53 -9.06 -13.81
CA GLU A 75 -11.15 -8.69 -12.53
C GLU A 75 -10.17 -8.76 -11.36
N THR A 76 -9.04 -9.45 -11.52
CA THR A 76 -8.06 -9.65 -10.45
C THR A 76 -6.65 -9.50 -11.01
N ALA A 77 -5.80 -8.83 -10.25
CA ALA A 77 -4.40 -8.72 -10.58
C ALA A 77 -3.58 -8.89 -9.31
N VAL A 78 -2.40 -9.51 -9.43
CA VAL A 78 -1.49 -9.76 -8.31
C VAL A 78 -0.11 -9.31 -8.72
N TYR A 79 0.54 -8.52 -7.87
CA TYR A 79 1.91 -8.10 -8.15
C TYR A 79 2.78 -8.15 -6.91
N LEU A 80 4.06 -8.43 -7.15
CA LEU A 80 5.13 -8.32 -6.16
C LEU A 80 5.88 -7.02 -6.40
N PHE A 81 6.43 -6.45 -5.34
CA PHE A 81 7.19 -5.21 -5.44
C PHE A 81 8.16 -5.07 -4.28
N ASP A 82 9.20 -4.27 -4.50
CA ASP A 82 10.05 -3.80 -3.42
C ASP A 82 9.55 -2.43 -3.00
N PHE A 83 9.61 -2.11 -1.70
CA PHE A 83 9.25 -0.79 -1.22
C PHE A 83 10.36 -0.19 -0.38
N GLN A 84 10.40 1.13 -0.39
CA GLN A 84 11.29 1.93 0.45
C GLN A 84 10.51 3.14 0.94
N TRP A 85 10.75 3.52 2.19
CA TRP A 85 10.24 4.76 2.71
C TRP A 85 11.32 5.47 3.51
N SER A 86 11.24 6.79 3.58
CA SER A 86 12.07 7.62 4.42
C SER A 86 11.24 8.78 4.94
N GLY A 87 11.57 9.28 6.08
CA GLY A 87 10.86 10.39 6.71
C GLY A 87 11.45 10.74 8.04
N VAL A 88 10.64 11.34 8.90
CA VAL A 88 11.08 11.80 10.22
C VAL A 88 10.15 11.23 11.27
N ILE A 89 10.71 10.57 12.28
CA ILE A 89 9.98 10.04 13.43
C ILE A 89 10.62 10.62 14.69
N ASN A 90 9.83 11.31 15.53
CA ASN A 90 10.30 11.94 16.76
C ASN A 90 11.52 12.83 16.50
N ASP A 91 11.43 13.66 15.46
CA ASP A 91 12.45 14.63 15.05
C ASP A 91 13.76 14.00 14.59
N LYS A 92 13.76 12.70 14.28
CA LYS A 92 14.96 11.99 13.80
C LYS A 92 14.70 11.37 12.44
N PRO A 93 15.69 11.39 11.54
CA PRO A 93 15.56 10.67 10.27
C PRO A 93 15.28 9.19 10.50
N ALA A 94 14.36 8.64 9.72
CA ALA A 94 14.01 7.24 9.79
C ALA A 94 13.78 6.72 8.37
N SER A 95 14.00 5.44 8.16
CA SER A 95 13.76 4.81 6.87
C SER A 95 13.53 3.33 7.03
N GLY A 96 12.93 2.73 6.01
CA GLY A 96 12.70 1.30 5.97
C GLY A 96 12.58 0.81 4.55
N MET A 97 12.70 -0.50 4.39
CA MET A 97 12.53 -1.16 3.11
C MET A 97 11.96 -2.56 3.32
N GLY A 98 11.39 -3.10 2.26
CA GLY A 98 10.89 -4.45 2.31
C GLY A 98 10.35 -4.90 0.96
N ARG A 99 9.59 -5.99 1.00
CA ARG A 99 8.95 -6.57 -0.18
C ARG A 99 7.47 -6.79 0.13
N GLY A 100 6.63 -6.51 -0.87
CA GLY A 100 5.20 -6.67 -0.73
C GLY A 100 4.60 -7.54 -1.81
N THR A 101 3.42 -8.09 -1.47
CA THR A 101 2.52 -8.75 -2.42
C THR A 101 1.19 -8.05 -2.30
N SER A 102 0.64 -7.60 -3.42
CA SER A 102 -0.65 -6.92 -3.44
C SER A 102 -1.61 -7.60 -4.39
N VAL A 103 -2.86 -7.66 -3.98
CA VAL A 103 -3.97 -8.20 -4.78
C VAL A 103 -4.93 -7.06 -5.07
N LEU A 104 -5.21 -6.85 -6.35
CA LEU A 104 -6.19 -5.88 -6.82
C LEU A 104 -7.43 -6.61 -7.28
N PHE A 105 -8.58 -6.02 -6.99
CA PHE A 105 -9.88 -6.53 -7.42
C PHE A 105 -10.65 -5.42 -8.13
N ARG A 106 -11.23 -5.75 -9.29
CA ARG A 106 -12.03 -4.80 -10.05
C ARG A 106 -13.50 -4.99 -9.72
N GLU A 107 -14.11 -3.94 -9.17
CA GLU A 107 -15.50 -3.96 -8.77
C GLU A 107 -16.18 -2.69 -9.30
N GLY A 108 -17.30 -2.85 -9.97
CA GLY A 108 -18.01 -1.72 -10.56
C GLY A 108 -17.15 -0.91 -11.52
N GLY A 109 -16.28 -1.59 -12.27
CA GLY A 109 -15.38 -0.95 -13.22
C GLY A 109 -14.16 -0.27 -12.61
N ARG A 110 -13.97 -0.39 -11.30
CA ARG A 110 -12.86 0.26 -10.57
C ARG A 110 -11.94 -0.76 -9.93
N TRP A 111 -10.65 -0.56 -10.12
CA TRP A 111 -9.65 -1.36 -9.41
C TRP A 111 -9.50 -0.85 -7.98
N LYS A 112 -9.42 -1.78 -7.03
CA LYS A 112 -9.21 -1.47 -5.60
C LYS A 112 -8.26 -2.48 -5.01
N LEU A 113 -7.49 -2.04 -4.02
CA LEU A 113 -6.64 -2.93 -3.24
C LEU A 113 -7.52 -3.76 -2.31
N ILE A 114 -7.46 -5.09 -2.43
CA ILE A 114 -8.23 -5.98 -1.56
C ILE A 114 -7.35 -6.73 -0.58
N ALA A 115 -6.08 -6.92 -0.89
CA ALA A 115 -5.13 -7.53 0.05
C ALA A 115 -3.74 -7.00 -0.21
N GLU A 116 -2.98 -6.81 0.87
CA GLU A 116 -1.58 -6.44 0.77
C GLU A 116 -0.83 -7.05 1.94
N HIS A 117 0.30 -7.67 1.65
CA HIS A 117 1.16 -8.24 2.68
C HIS A 117 2.56 -7.69 2.49
N LEU A 118 3.04 -6.95 3.48
CA LEU A 118 4.36 -6.36 3.48
C LEU A 118 5.28 -7.19 4.39
N GLY A 119 6.52 -7.39 3.98
CA GLY A 119 7.47 -8.16 4.73
C GLY A 119 8.88 -7.66 4.57
N LEU A 120 9.82 -8.37 5.18
CA LEU A 120 11.23 -8.06 5.08
C LEU A 120 11.74 -8.52 3.70
N LYS A 121 12.74 -7.81 3.20
CA LYS A 121 13.43 -8.17 1.97
C LYS A 121 14.74 -8.84 2.33
N ALA A 122 14.98 -10.04 1.78
CA ALA A 122 16.26 -10.73 1.94
C ALA A 122 17.35 -9.99 1.14
N ASN A 123 18.51 -9.93 1.70
CA ASN A 123 19.68 -9.34 1.03
C ASN A 123 20.29 -10.32 0.05
#